data_8f32b49b7b5ad7d7e17ee85ffe6269b8
#
_entry.id   8f32b49b7b5ad7d7e17ee85ffe6269b8
#
_cell.length_a   1.000
_cell.length_b   1.000
_cell.length_c   1.000
_cell.angle_alpha   90.00
_cell.angle_beta   90.00
_cell.angle_gamma   90.00
#
_symmetry.space_group_name_H-M   'P 1'
#
loop_
_entity.id
_entity.type
_entity.pdbx_description
1 polymer ?
#
loop_
_entity_poly.entity_id
_entity_poly.type
_entity_poly.pdbx_seq_one_letter_code
_entity_poly.pdbx_strand_id
1 'polypeptide(L)'
;MSPIRGINEFVILIRGAGEMASGVAHRLHQSHFKICMIEVPHPLAVRREVAFSEAIYEGEKEVEGIRAKLISKMEEVESVWKKSKIPILIDPDGKKTRSVLKPDVLVDGIMAKKNLGTQIDHAPLVIGLGPGFSAGKDVHMVIETNRGHHLGKMIISGPAEPDTGIPGEIGGYAMERLLRTMKKGIFHPQKSIGEQVNKGLVVAVVDDFPVIAKISGVVRGLLREGVEVKKGMKVGDIDPRGKREHCFTIADKARAIGGGVLEAILYKFNQ
;
A
#
# COMPACT_ATOMS: atom_id res chain seq x y z
N MET A 1 -29.37 -16.30 -21.04
CA MET A 1 -28.02 -15.66 -20.95
C MET A 1 -28.13 -14.58 -19.89
N SER A 2 -27.38 -14.67 -18.82
CA SER A 2 -27.27 -13.54 -17.88
C SER A 2 -26.67 -12.35 -18.63
N PRO A 3 -27.11 -11.10 -18.38
CA PRO A 3 -26.53 -9.94 -19.03
C PRO A 3 -25.03 -9.91 -18.76
N ILE A 4 -24.22 -9.61 -19.77
CA ILE A 4 -22.77 -9.43 -19.62
C ILE A 4 -22.59 -8.26 -18.66
N ARG A 5 -22.07 -8.54 -17.47
CA ARG A 5 -21.81 -7.55 -16.43
C ARG A 5 -20.66 -6.62 -16.89
N GLY A 6 -20.95 -5.33 -16.96
CA GLY A 6 -19.94 -4.35 -17.35
C GLY A 6 -18.77 -4.28 -16.37
N ILE A 7 -17.59 -3.94 -16.84
CA ILE A 7 -16.37 -3.87 -16.01
C ILE A 7 -16.50 -2.88 -14.82
N ASN A 8 -17.31 -1.84 -15.00
CA ASN A 8 -17.64 -0.83 -13.97
C ASN A 8 -18.56 -1.37 -12.85
N GLU A 9 -19.10 -2.56 -13.01
CA GLU A 9 -19.92 -3.23 -11.99
C GLU A 9 -19.10 -4.15 -11.08
N PHE A 10 -17.83 -4.44 -11.45
CA PHE A 10 -16.96 -5.27 -10.62
C PHE A 10 -16.60 -4.56 -9.32
N VAL A 11 -16.76 -5.30 -8.22
CA VAL A 11 -16.43 -4.86 -6.88
C VAL A 11 -15.10 -5.45 -6.46
N ILE A 12 -14.15 -4.58 -6.14
CA ILE A 12 -12.80 -4.96 -5.75
C ILE A 12 -12.56 -4.60 -4.29
N LEU A 13 -12.28 -5.60 -3.48
CA LEU A 13 -11.85 -5.43 -2.09
C LEU A 13 -10.32 -5.47 -2.01
N ILE A 14 -9.72 -4.41 -1.48
CA ILE A 14 -8.28 -4.34 -1.26
C ILE A 14 -7.99 -4.43 0.24
N ARG A 15 -7.21 -5.41 0.67
CA ARG A 15 -6.70 -5.56 2.04
C ARG A 15 -5.40 -4.77 2.18
N GLY A 16 -5.38 -3.83 3.14
CA GLY A 16 -4.31 -2.86 3.32
C GLY A 16 -4.55 -1.60 2.47
N ALA A 17 -4.07 -0.47 2.97
CA ALA A 17 -4.18 0.83 2.32
C ALA A 17 -2.85 1.62 2.35
N GLY A 18 -1.71 0.93 2.52
CA GLY A 18 -0.37 1.52 2.41
C GLY A 18 -0.02 1.91 0.97
N GLU A 19 1.20 2.41 0.74
CA GLU A 19 1.67 2.94 -0.55
C GLU A 19 1.35 2.03 -1.75
N MET A 20 1.65 0.73 -1.67
CA MET A 20 1.45 -0.19 -2.80
C MET A 20 -0.05 -0.43 -3.07
N ALA A 21 -0.82 -0.71 -2.03
CA ALA A 21 -2.26 -0.88 -2.11
C ALA A 21 -2.96 0.39 -2.64
N SER A 22 -2.48 1.57 -2.24
CA SER A 22 -2.99 2.85 -2.74
C SER A 22 -2.70 3.05 -4.23
N GLY A 23 -1.51 2.66 -4.70
CA GLY A 23 -1.19 2.69 -6.13
C GLY A 23 -2.06 1.75 -6.96
N VAL A 24 -2.38 0.57 -6.42
CA VAL A 24 -3.35 -0.36 -7.01
C VAL A 24 -4.75 0.26 -7.04
N ALA A 25 -5.23 0.77 -5.90
CA ALA A 25 -6.54 1.39 -5.79
C ALA A 25 -6.69 2.58 -6.75
N HIS A 26 -5.66 3.44 -6.85
CA HIS A 26 -5.62 4.54 -7.78
C HIS A 26 -5.76 4.06 -9.23
N ARG A 27 -4.96 3.07 -9.66
CA ARG A 27 -5.02 2.50 -11.02
C ARG A 27 -6.40 1.96 -11.35
N LEU A 28 -6.97 1.17 -10.44
CA LEU A 28 -8.27 0.53 -10.65
C LEU A 28 -9.42 1.54 -10.62
N HIS A 29 -9.35 2.57 -9.79
CA HIS A 29 -10.33 3.65 -9.78
C HIS A 29 -10.34 4.43 -11.10
N GLN A 30 -9.16 4.74 -11.65
CA GLN A 30 -9.03 5.36 -12.98
C GLN A 30 -9.54 4.44 -14.11
N SER A 31 -9.64 3.15 -13.86
CA SER A 31 -10.23 2.16 -14.78
C SER A 31 -11.71 1.89 -14.48
N HIS A 32 -12.35 2.75 -13.66
CA HIS A 32 -13.77 2.77 -13.34
C HIS A 32 -14.29 1.58 -12.52
N PHE A 33 -13.44 0.83 -11.84
CA PHE A 33 -13.87 -0.22 -10.91
C PHE A 33 -14.46 0.36 -9.62
N LYS A 34 -15.41 -0.36 -9.02
CA LYS A 34 -15.90 -0.09 -7.67
C LYS A 34 -14.92 -0.67 -6.65
N ILE A 35 -14.25 0.17 -5.88
CA ILE A 35 -13.22 -0.23 -4.93
C ILE A 35 -13.69 0.02 -3.51
N CYS A 36 -13.41 -0.94 -2.63
CA CYS A 36 -13.49 -0.80 -1.18
C CYS A 36 -12.13 -1.21 -0.59
N MET A 37 -11.63 -0.47 0.38
CA MET A 37 -10.39 -0.81 1.07
C MET A 37 -10.68 -1.15 2.54
N ILE A 38 -9.85 -2.02 3.11
CA ILE A 38 -9.88 -2.34 4.53
C ILE A 38 -8.49 -2.20 5.13
N GLU A 39 -8.44 -1.72 6.38
CA GLU A 39 -7.18 -1.46 7.07
C GLU A 39 -7.29 -1.78 8.57
N VAL A 40 -6.16 -1.82 9.24
CA VAL A 40 -6.07 -1.91 10.71
C VAL A 40 -6.39 -0.56 11.37
N PRO A 41 -6.75 -0.52 12.66
CA PRO A 41 -7.06 0.75 13.34
C PRO A 41 -5.85 1.67 13.51
N HIS A 42 -4.63 1.14 13.47
CA HIS A 42 -3.39 1.91 13.62
C HIS A 42 -2.39 1.55 12.50
N PRO A 43 -2.62 2.01 11.25
CA PRO A 43 -1.71 1.75 10.15
C PRO A 43 -0.36 2.44 10.31
N LEU A 44 0.69 1.77 9.83
CA LEU A 44 2.09 2.22 9.97
C LEU A 44 2.71 2.58 8.62
N ALA A 45 2.02 3.37 7.82
CA ALA A 45 2.54 3.82 6.54
C ALA A 45 3.68 4.82 6.72
N VAL A 46 4.85 4.53 6.16
CA VAL A 46 5.98 5.47 6.11
C VAL A 46 5.76 6.52 5.03
N ARG A 47 5.28 6.09 3.85
CA ARG A 47 4.96 6.97 2.73
C ARG A 47 3.54 7.52 2.84
N ARG A 48 3.24 8.20 3.97
CA ARG A 48 1.90 8.67 4.35
C ARG A 48 1.22 9.53 3.30
N GLU A 49 1.97 10.41 2.62
CA GLU A 49 1.40 11.35 1.66
C GLU A 49 0.82 10.67 0.40
N VAL A 50 1.18 9.41 0.15
CA VAL A 50 0.66 8.60 -0.96
C VAL A 50 0.01 7.30 -0.48
N ALA A 51 -0.52 7.29 0.75
CA ALA A 51 -1.15 6.14 1.36
C ALA A 51 -2.58 6.49 1.81
N PHE A 52 -3.57 5.79 1.27
CA PHE A 52 -4.97 5.95 1.68
C PHE A 52 -5.25 5.52 3.12
N SER A 53 -4.33 4.76 3.73
CA SER A 53 -4.39 4.42 5.16
C SER A 53 -4.44 5.65 6.07
N GLU A 54 -3.98 6.81 5.63
CA GLU A 54 -4.08 8.05 6.39
C GLU A 54 -5.54 8.50 6.60
N ALA A 55 -6.47 8.06 5.76
CA ALA A 55 -7.89 8.30 5.97
C ALA A 55 -8.42 7.71 7.30
N ILE A 56 -7.76 6.67 7.84
CA ILE A 56 -8.09 6.10 9.17
C ILE A 56 -7.92 7.14 10.28
N TYR A 57 -6.93 8.03 10.14
CA TYR A 57 -6.65 9.09 11.11
C TYR A 57 -7.34 10.42 10.80
N GLU A 58 -7.49 10.72 9.50
CA GLU A 58 -7.90 12.05 9.02
C GLU A 58 -9.36 12.09 8.54
N GLY A 59 -10.03 10.91 8.50
CA GLY A 59 -11.38 10.78 7.95
C GLY A 59 -11.39 10.67 6.42
N GLU A 60 -10.57 11.43 5.72
CA GLU A 60 -10.36 11.37 4.26
C GLU A 60 -8.88 11.54 3.93
N LYS A 61 -8.42 10.91 2.84
CA LYS A 61 -7.07 11.13 2.26
C LYS A 61 -7.18 11.23 0.75
N GLU A 62 -6.52 12.25 0.20
CA GLU A 62 -6.39 12.41 -1.25
C GLU A 62 -5.00 11.99 -1.70
N VAL A 63 -4.94 11.24 -2.81
CA VAL A 63 -3.70 10.86 -3.50
C VAL A 63 -3.93 11.07 -5.01
N GLU A 64 -3.18 11.98 -5.61
CA GLU A 64 -3.27 12.33 -7.04
C GLU A 64 -4.73 12.49 -7.54
N GLY A 65 -5.53 13.28 -6.82
CA GLY A 65 -6.90 13.62 -7.19
C GLY A 65 -7.96 12.59 -6.83
N ILE A 66 -7.58 11.40 -6.37
CA ILE A 66 -8.52 10.39 -5.87
C ILE A 66 -8.59 10.46 -4.35
N ARG A 67 -9.82 10.40 -3.81
CA ARG A 67 -10.07 10.46 -2.37
C ARG A 67 -10.54 9.12 -1.81
N ALA A 68 -9.90 8.68 -0.74
CA ALA A 68 -10.44 7.63 0.12
C ALA A 68 -11.13 8.26 1.33
N LYS A 69 -12.29 7.71 1.70
CA LYS A 69 -13.08 8.17 2.83
C LYS A 69 -13.29 7.06 3.83
N LEU A 70 -12.94 7.32 5.09
CA LEU A 70 -13.28 6.43 6.21
C LEU A 70 -14.78 6.38 6.39
N ILE A 71 -15.32 5.17 6.45
CA ILE A 71 -16.72 4.89 6.78
C ILE A 71 -16.80 3.93 7.96
N SER A 72 -17.86 4.02 8.72
CA SER A 72 -18.10 3.16 9.89
C SER A 72 -19.08 2.02 9.63
N LYS A 73 -19.90 2.17 8.59
CA LYS A 73 -20.96 1.22 8.24
C LYS A 73 -20.93 0.83 6.77
N MET A 74 -21.25 -0.42 6.48
CA MET A 74 -21.28 -0.93 5.10
C MET A 74 -22.33 -0.25 4.21
N GLU A 75 -23.42 0.24 4.81
CA GLU A 75 -24.50 0.95 4.11
C GLU A 75 -24.02 2.27 3.49
N GLU A 76 -22.89 2.80 3.94
CA GLU A 76 -22.30 4.04 3.40
C GLU A 76 -21.54 3.81 2.08
N VAL A 77 -21.14 2.56 1.76
CA VAL A 77 -20.31 2.23 0.61
C VAL A 77 -20.86 2.79 -0.69
N GLU A 78 -22.13 2.51 -1.00
CA GLU A 78 -22.77 2.99 -2.25
C GLU A 78 -22.80 4.53 -2.33
N SER A 79 -23.02 5.21 -1.21
CA SER A 79 -23.05 6.67 -1.17
C SER A 79 -21.68 7.30 -1.42
N VAL A 80 -20.59 6.60 -1.03
CA VAL A 80 -19.21 7.02 -1.26
C VAL A 80 -18.83 6.78 -2.73
N TRP A 81 -19.19 5.63 -3.31
CA TRP A 81 -18.97 5.35 -4.74
C TRP A 81 -19.70 6.35 -5.65
N LYS A 82 -20.95 6.72 -5.33
CA LYS A 82 -21.70 7.75 -6.08
C LYS A 82 -21.00 9.12 -6.11
N LYS A 83 -20.11 9.38 -5.15
CA LYS A 83 -19.28 10.59 -5.09
C LYS A 83 -17.89 10.39 -5.70
N SER A 84 -17.68 9.30 -6.45
CA SER A 84 -16.38 8.93 -7.03
C SER A 84 -15.25 8.88 -6.02
N LYS A 85 -15.54 8.44 -4.77
CA LYS A 85 -14.57 8.23 -3.71
C LYS A 85 -14.40 6.73 -3.41
N ILE A 86 -13.29 6.37 -2.79
CA ILE A 86 -12.99 5.01 -2.34
C ILE A 86 -13.38 4.88 -0.86
N PRO A 87 -14.38 4.05 -0.49
CA PRO A 87 -14.65 3.76 0.91
C PRO A 87 -13.49 2.95 1.53
N ILE A 88 -13.10 3.31 2.75
CA ILE A 88 -12.15 2.55 3.56
C ILE A 88 -12.78 2.24 4.92
N LEU A 89 -12.61 1.01 5.41
CA LEU A 89 -13.14 0.54 6.70
C LEU A 89 -12.01 -0.02 7.58
N ILE A 90 -12.24 0.05 8.89
CA ILE A 90 -11.42 -0.69 9.86
C ILE A 90 -11.99 -2.11 9.97
N ASP A 91 -11.33 -3.07 9.31
CA ASP A 91 -11.69 -4.50 9.32
C ASP A 91 -10.42 -5.33 9.06
N PRO A 92 -9.57 -5.54 10.07
CA PRO A 92 -8.22 -6.12 9.90
C PRO A 92 -8.18 -7.49 9.21
N ASP A 93 -9.16 -8.36 9.47
CA ASP A 93 -9.24 -9.69 8.86
C ASP A 93 -10.14 -9.74 7.60
N GLY A 94 -10.88 -8.67 7.35
CA GLY A 94 -11.74 -8.53 6.18
C GLY A 94 -12.97 -9.43 6.16
N LYS A 95 -13.28 -10.14 7.25
CA LYS A 95 -14.39 -11.10 7.28
C LYS A 95 -15.73 -10.41 7.13
N LYS A 96 -15.96 -9.35 7.92
CA LYS A 96 -17.21 -8.61 7.90
C LYS A 96 -17.43 -7.96 6.54
N THR A 97 -16.45 -7.22 6.05
CA THR A 97 -16.55 -6.53 4.76
C THR A 97 -16.76 -7.50 3.62
N ARG A 98 -16.00 -8.60 3.57
CA ARG A 98 -16.12 -9.62 2.53
C ARG A 98 -17.50 -10.30 2.53
N SER A 99 -18.04 -10.65 3.70
CA SER A 99 -19.34 -11.33 3.81
C SER A 99 -20.50 -10.48 3.28
N VAL A 100 -20.44 -9.16 3.48
CA VAL A 100 -21.49 -8.22 3.03
C VAL A 100 -21.26 -7.79 1.58
N LEU A 101 -20.03 -7.42 1.24
CA LEU A 101 -19.68 -6.85 -0.07
C LEU A 101 -19.66 -7.89 -1.19
N LYS A 102 -19.31 -9.16 -0.87
CA LYS A 102 -19.16 -10.27 -1.83
C LYS A 102 -18.35 -9.84 -3.05
N PRO A 103 -17.07 -9.45 -2.87
CA PRO A 103 -16.27 -8.86 -3.94
C PRO A 103 -16.02 -9.86 -5.08
N ASP A 104 -15.94 -9.37 -6.30
CA ASP A 104 -15.53 -10.15 -7.48
C ASP A 104 -14.03 -10.42 -7.45
N VAL A 105 -13.27 -9.46 -6.89
CA VAL A 105 -11.82 -9.54 -6.76
C VAL A 105 -11.41 -9.14 -5.35
N LEU A 106 -10.50 -9.93 -4.77
CA LEU A 106 -9.78 -9.56 -3.55
C LEU A 106 -8.31 -9.38 -3.87
N VAL A 107 -7.75 -8.22 -3.51
CA VAL A 107 -6.31 -7.95 -3.62
C VAL A 107 -5.72 -7.85 -2.23
N ASP A 108 -4.77 -8.71 -1.88
CA ASP A 108 -4.00 -8.57 -0.64
C ASP A 108 -2.77 -7.69 -0.89
N GLY A 109 -2.87 -6.44 -0.47
CA GLY A 109 -1.85 -5.41 -0.59
C GLY A 109 -1.19 -5.03 0.74
N ILE A 110 -1.32 -5.86 1.78
CA ILE A 110 -0.73 -5.61 3.12
C ILE A 110 0.80 -5.54 3.07
N MET A 111 1.44 -6.26 2.15
CA MET A 111 2.90 -6.32 1.98
C MET A 111 3.66 -6.86 3.20
N ALA A 112 3.06 -7.77 3.95
CA ALA A 112 3.63 -8.34 5.18
C ALA A 112 4.74 -9.38 4.93
N LYS A 113 5.02 -9.73 3.67
CA LYS A 113 6.01 -10.75 3.25
C LYS A 113 5.70 -12.16 3.75
N LYS A 114 4.51 -12.34 4.25
CA LYS A 114 3.89 -13.61 4.64
C LYS A 114 2.38 -13.47 4.48
N ASN A 115 1.71 -14.58 4.20
CA ASN A 115 0.26 -14.60 4.13
C ASN A 115 -0.34 -14.41 5.56
N LEU A 116 -1.19 -13.41 5.72
CA LEU A 116 -1.92 -13.10 6.96
C LEU A 116 -3.39 -13.58 6.88
N GLY A 117 -3.61 -14.77 6.35
CA GLY A 117 -4.91 -15.44 6.32
C GLY A 117 -5.75 -15.14 5.07
N THR A 118 -5.16 -14.68 3.97
CA THR A 118 -5.83 -14.64 2.67
C THR A 118 -5.88 -16.05 2.08
N GLN A 119 -7.06 -16.44 1.57
CA GLN A 119 -7.32 -17.75 0.99
C GLN A 119 -7.89 -17.60 -0.42
N ILE A 120 -7.62 -18.60 -1.26
CA ILE A 120 -7.98 -18.58 -2.68
C ILE A 120 -9.50 -18.51 -2.91
N ASP A 121 -10.30 -19.01 -1.95
CA ASP A 121 -11.77 -19.00 -1.98
C ASP A 121 -12.43 -17.71 -1.46
N HIS A 122 -11.62 -16.72 -1.09
CA HIS A 122 -12.14 -15.46 -0.55
C HIS A 122 -12.85 -14.57 -1.58
N ALA A 123 -12.65 -14.80 -2.87
CA ALA A 123 -13.34 -14.16 -3.99
C ALA A 123 -13.18 -15.00 -5.27
N PRO A 124 -14.00 -14.78 -6.34
CA PRO A 124 -13.80 -15.39 -7.65
C PRO A 124 -12.39 -15.18 -8.25
N LEU A 125 -11.75 -14.06 -7.91
CA LEU A 125 -10.33 -13.81 -8.18
C LEU A 125 -9.65 -13.26 -6.92
N VAL A 126 -8.61 -13.93 -6.44
CA VAL A 126 -7.77 -13.48 -5.33
C VAL A 126 -6.36 -13.25 -5.84
N ILE A 127 -5.82 -12.06 -5.60
CA ILE A 127 -4.50 -11.62 -6.04
C ILE A 127 -3.66 -11.25 -4.81
N GLY A 128 -2.46 -11.82 -4.69
CA GLY A 128 -1.47 -11.47 -3.66
C GLY A 128 -0.37 -10.57 -4.23
N LEU A 129 0.06 -9.56 -3.46
CA LEU A 129 1.18 -8.70 -3.86
C LEU A 129 2.49 -9.17 -3.24
N GLY A 130 3.41 -9.66 -4.07
CA GLY A 130 4.79 -10.01 -3.70
C GLY A 130 4.94 -11.29 -2.88
N PRO A 131 6.05 -11.40 -2.14
CA PRO A 131 6.39 -12.61 -1.41
C PRO A 131 5.44 -12.88 -0.24
N GLY A 132 5.26 -14.14 0.07
CA GLY A 132 4.35 -14.63 1.11
C GLY A 132 3.13 -15.34 0.55
N PHE A 133 2.91 -15.27 -0.77
CA PHE A 133 1.84 -15.97 -1.50
C PHE A 133 2.41 -16.93 -2.54
N SER A 134 1.65 -17.96 -2.84
CA SER A 134 1.91 -18.91 -3.95
C SER A 134 0.67 -18.97 -4.84
N ALA A 135 0.81 -18.58 -6.11
CA ALA A 135 -0.26 -18.65 -7.09
C ALA A 135 -0.68 -20.11 -7.33
N GLY A 136 -1.98 -20.35 -7.40
CA GLY A 136 -2.59 -21.68 -7.51
C GLY A 136 -2.72 -22.43 -6.16
N LYS A 137 -2.24 -21.85 -5.04
CA LYS A 137 -2.34 -22.43 -3.71
C LYS A 137 -3.04 -21.50 -2.73
N ASP A 138 -2.44 -20.36 -2.43
CA ASP A 138 -2.97 -19.38 -1.45
C ASP A 138 -3.89 -18.36 -2.12
N VAL A 139 -3.55 -18.02 -3.35
CA VAL A 139 -4.22 -17.04 -4.21
C VAL A 139 -4.28 -17.56 -5.64
N HIS A 140 -5.12 -16.98 -6.48
CA HIS A 140 -5.19 -17.33 -7.91
C HIS A 140 -3.95 -16.81 -8.66
N MET A 141 -3.52 -15.59 -8.37
CA MET A 141 -2.40 -14.92 -9.02
C MET A 141 -1.57 -14.14 -8.03
N VAL A 142 -0.28 -14.01 -8.31
CA VAL A 142 0.65 -13.15 -7.54
C VAL A 142 1.19 -12.09 -8.48
N ILE A 143 1.32 -10.86 -7.99
CA ILE A 143 2.00 -9.79 -8.72
C ILE A 143 3.38 -9.59 -8.11
N GLU A 144 4.42 -9.68 -8.96
CA GLU A 144 5.81 -9.47 -8.53
C GLU A 144 6.03 -8.05 -8.02
N THR A 145 6.65 -7.94 -6.86
CA THR A 145 6.93 -6.65 -6.22
C THR A 145 8.41 -6.37 -6.02
N ASN A 146 9.30 -7.31 -6.33
CA ASN A 146 10.73 -7.03 -6.28
C ASN A 146 11.12 -6.03 -7.39
N ARG A 147 11.99 -5.05 -7.07
CA ARG A 147 12.53 -4.14 -8.07
C ARG A 147 13.45 -4.90 -9.02
N GLY A 148 13.25 -4.72 -10.30
CA GLY A 148 14.04 -5.37 -11.34
C GLY A 148 13.22 -5.65 -12.58
N HIS A 149 13.72 -6.56 -13.40
CA HIS A 149 13.14 -6.89 -14.70
C HIS A 149 11.68 -7.38 -14.62
N HIS A 150 11.34 -8.08 -13.55
CA HIS A 150 10.00 -8.69 -13.37
C HIS A 150 9.02 -7.86 -12.56
N LEU A 151 9.37 -6.65 -12.16
CA LEU A 151 8.46 -5.79 -11.37
C LEU A 151 7.10 -5.61 -12.06
N GLY A 152 6.02 -5.94 -11.35
CA GLY A 152 4.65 -5.87 -11.84
C GLY A 152 4.20 -7.08 -12.66
N LYS A 153 5.07 -8.07 -12.90
CA LYS A 153 4.73 -9.29 -13.65
C LYS A 153 3.64 -10.07 -12.93
N MET A 154 2.62 -10.49 -13.67
CA MET A 154 1.60 -11.43 -13.22
C MET A 154 2.18 -12.86 -13.21
N ILE A 155 2.03 -13.56 -12.10
CA ILE A 155 2.47 -14.94 -11.85
C ILE A 155 1.22 -15.80 -11.65
N ILE A 156 1.03 -16.81 -12.47
CA ILE A 156 -0.14 -17.71 -12.44
C ILE A 156 0.16 -19.06 -11.75
N SER A 157 1.42 -19.35 -11.45
CA SER A 157 1.85 -20.57 -10.77
C SER A 157 3.10 -20.31 -9.95
N GLY A 158 3.08 -20.71 -8.68
CA GLY A 158 4.21 -20.56 -7.78
C GLY A 158 4.30 -19.17 -7.09
N PRO A 159 5.39 -18.92 -6.34
CA PRO A 159 5.59 -17.69 -5.57
C PRO A 159 6.23 -16.56 -6.38
N ALA A 160 6.15 -15.33 -5.87
CA ALA A 160 7.03 -14.23 -6.27
C ALA A 160 8.47 -14.46 -5.80
N GLU A 161 9.40 -13.62 -6.28
CA GLU A 161 10.79 -13.63 -5.80
C GLU A 161 10.85 -13.44 -4.28
N PRO A 162 11.77 -14.14 -3.58
CA PRO A 162 11.90 -14.01 -2.13
C PRO A 162 12.27 -12.59 -1.73
N ASP A 163 11.79 -12.18 -0.53
CA ASP A 163 12.23 -10.90 0.05
C ASP A 163 13.72 -10.93 0.39
N THR A 164 14.47 -10.04 -0.19
CA THR A 164 15.93 -9.92 0.06
C THR A 164 16.24 -9.15 1.35
N GLY A 165 15.27 -8.47 1.94
CA GLY A 165 15.47 -7.52 3.04
C GLY A 165 16.21 -6.24 2.64
N ILE A 166 16.65 -6.16 1.38
CA ILE A 166 17.38 -5.01 0.82
C ILE A 166 16.39 -4.14 0.04
N PRO A 167 16.25 -2.85 0.37
CA PRO A 167 15.39 -1.96 -0.41
C PRO A 167 16.01 -1.71 -1.78
N GLY A 168 15.17 -1.51 -2.77
CA GLY A 168 15.63 -1.14 -4.11
C GLY A 168 16.47 0.14 -4.09
N GLU A 169 17.53 0.14 -4.89
CA GLU A 169 18.42 1.28 -5.04
C GLU A 169 17.70 2.49 -5.65
N ILE A 170 18.03 3.68 -5.16
CA ILE A 170 17.61 4.97 -5.72
C ILE A 170 18.83 5.90 -5.65
N GLY A 171 19.31 6.37 -6.81
CA GLY A 171 20.43 7.32 -6.87
C GLY A 171 21.73 6.82 -6.23
N GLY A 172 22.03 5.52 -6.36
CA GLY A 172 23.23 4.91 -5.80
C GLY A 172 23.12 4.50 -4.33
N TYR A 173 21.96 4.68 -3.68
CA TYR A 173 21.76 4.35 -2.27
C TYR A 173 20.65 3.32 -2.09
N ALA A 174 20.86 2.34 -1.22
CA ALA A 174 19.88 1.31 -0.86
C ALA A 174 19.50 1.38 0.63
N MET A 175 20.32 0.82 1.50
CA MET A 175 20.09 0.78 2.94
C MET A 175 20.24 2.14 3.62
N GLU A 176 21.11 2.98 3.11
CA GLU A 176 21.45 4.29 3.66
C GLU A 176 20.28 5.27 3.62
N ARG A 177 19.37 5.08 2.64
CA ARG A 177 18.13 5.88 2.53
C ARG A 177 17.17 5.65 3.69
N LEU A 178 17.26 4.47 4.34
CA LEU A 178 16.29 4.08 5.35
C LEU A 178 16.63 4.72 6.70
N LEU A 179 15.66 5.39 7.27
CA LEU A 179 15.66 5.78 8.67
C LEU A 179 15.13 4.61 9.50
N ARG A 180 15.98 4.08 10.39
CA ARG A 180 15.62 2.98 11.30
C ARG A 180 15.91 3.40 12.74
N THR A 181 15.04 2.95 13.64
CA THR A 181 15.24 3.19 15.07
C THR A 181 16.33 2.28 15.61
N MET A 182 17.12 2.80 16.57
CA MET A 182 18.09 2.00 17.31
C MET A 182 17.55 1.52 18.67
N LYS A 183 16.38 2.02 19.10
CA LYS A 183 15.75 1.78 20.40
C LYS A 183 14.24 1.52 20.21
N LYS A 184 13.62 0.84 21.16
CA LYS A 184 12.15 0.82 21.33
C LYS A 184 11.74 2.13 22.02
N GLY A 185 10.58 2.69 21.68
CA GLY A 185 10.01 3.89 22.32
C GLY A 185 8.95 4.55 21.47
N ILE A 186 8.61 5.79 21.78
CA ILE A 186 7.64 6.60 21.06
C ILE A 186 8.35 7.45 20.01
N PHE A 187 7.83 7.45 18.80
CA PHE A 187 8.41 8.16 17.65
C PHE A 187 7.90 9.61 17.60
N HIS A 188 8.83 10.56 17.54
CA HIS A 188 8.55 11.99 17.40
C HIS A 188 9.35 12.56 16.21
N PRO A 189 8.68 12.91 15.09
CA PRO A 189 9.31 13.53 13.94
C PRO A 189 9.81 14.95 14.28
N GLN A 190 11.02 15.28 13.86
CA GLN A 190 11.61 16.64 13.95
C GLN A 190 11.63 17.33 12.59
N LYS A 191 11.28 16.60 11.54
CA LYS A 191 11.19 17.04 10.15
C LYS A 191 9.88 16.59 9.54
N SER A 192 9.43 17.31 8.53
CA SER A 192 8.23 16.99 7.76
C SER A 192 8.58 16.28 6.46
N ILE A 193 7.63 15.48 5.92
CA ILE A 193 7.77 14.92 4.58
C ILE A 193 7.85 16.08 3.57
N GLY A 194 8.82 16.00 2.66
CA GLY A 194 9.10 17.05 1.67
C GLY A 194 10.17 18.06 2.10
N GLU A 195 10.68 18.00 3.34
CA GLU A 195 11.82 18.82 3.75
C GLU A 195 13.14 18.26 3.25
N GLN A 196 14.06 19.15 2.87
CA GLN A 196 15.44 18.82 2.52
C GLN A 196 16.25 18.62 3.81
N VAL A 197 17.12 17.61 3.82
CA VAL A 197 18.00 17.30 4.93
C VAL A 197 19.41 17.01 4.43
N ASN A 198 20.40 17.39 5.23
CA ASN A 198 21.79 17.01 5.02
C ASN A 198 22.14 15.76 5.82
N LYS A 199 23.10 14.99 5.32
CA LYS A 199 23.70 13.88 6.08
C LYS A 199 24.14 14.36 7.48
N GLY A 200 23.81 13.58 8.50
CA GLY A 200 24.11 13.88 9.90
C GLY A 200 23.01 14.65 10.64
N LEU A 201 21.99 15.16 9.94
CA LEU A 201 20.89 15.88 10.58
C LEU A 201 19.94 14.93 11.33
N VAL A 202 19.44 15.35 12.49
CA VAL A 202 18.39 14.64 13.22
C VAL A 202 17.06 14.85 12.49
N VAL A 203 16.41 13.76 12.10
CA VAL A 203 15.12 13.77 11.38
C VAL A 203 13.96 13.47 12.32
N ALA A 204 14.20 12.68 13.33
CA ALA A 204 13.21 12.32 14.35
C ALA A 204 13.94 11.94 15.65
N VAL A 205 13.18 11.74 16.73
CA VAL A 205 13.67 11.12 17.96
C VAL A 205 12.74 9.96 18.34
N VAL A 206 13.30 8.97 19.05
CA VAL A 206 12.53 7.90 19.71
C VAL A 206 12.78 8.05 21.20
N ASP A 207 11.79 8.55 21.94
CA ASP A 207 12.00 9.16 23.25
C ASP A 207 13.14 10.20 23.15
N ASP A 208 14.31 9.92 23.76
CA ASP A 208 15.49 10.81 23.74
C ASP A 208 16.53 10.41 22.67
N PHE A 209 16.28 9.36 21.90
CA PHE A 209 17.29 8.80 21.00
C PHE A 209 17.13 9.31 19.56
N PRO A 210 18.17 9.97 18.98
CA PRO A 210 18.04 10.57 17.65
C PRO A 210 18.00 9.54 16.54
N VAL A 211 17.18 9.80 15.52
CA VAL A 211 17.15 9.14 14.21
C VAL A 211 17.79 10.08 13.21
N ILE A 212 18.98 9.72 12.73
CA ILE A 212 19.87 10.59 11.95
C ILE A 212 19.80 10.23 10.47
N ALA A 213 19.77 11.23 9.60
CA ALA A 213 19.92 11.10 8.16
C ALA A 213 21.32 10.57 7.79
N LYS A 214 21.41 9.41 7.16
CA LYS A 214 22.68 8.83 6.70
C LYS A 214 23.15 9.39 5.35
N ILE A 215 22.25 10.02 4.61
CA ILE A 215 22.49 10.67 3.32
C ILE A 215 21.79 12.02 3.27
N SER A 216 22.22 12.91 2.38
CA SER A 216 21.48 14.13 2.04
C SER A 216 20.37 13.81 1.05
N GLY A 217 19.28 14.58 1.07
CA GLY A 217 18.14 14.42 0.18
C GLY A 217 16.86 14.98 0.77
N VAL A 218 15.72 14.60 0.21
CA VAL A 218 14.41 14.98 0.72
C VAL A 218 13.82 13.89 1.61
N VAL A 219 13.21 14.25 2.73
CA VAL A 219 12.45 13.33 3.58
C VAL A 219 11.23 12.86 2.80
N ARG A 220 11.30 11.65 2.25
CA ARG A 220 10.27 11.09 1.38
C ARG A 220 9.15 10.43 2.14
N GLY A 221 9.43 9.98 3.34
CA GLY A 221 8.45 9.36 4.20
C GLY A 221 8.90 9.33 5.65
N LEU A 222 7.95 9.47 6.55
CA LEU A 222 8.09 9.35 8.00
C LEU A 222 6.83 8.74 8.60
N LEU A 223 6.96 7.95 9.64
CA LEU A 223 5.83 7.51 10.44
C LEU A 223 5.12 8.72 11.07
N ARG A 224 3.89 8.50 11.47
CA ARG A 224 3.10 9.47 12.25
C ARG A 224 3.71 9.64 13.65
N GLU A 225 3.57 10.83 14.20
CA GLU A 225 3.95 11.12 15.59
C GLU A 225 3.17 10.25 16.58
N GLY A 226 3.79 9.92 17.70
CA GLY A 226 3.20 9.16 18.79
C GLY A 226 3.13 7.65 18.56
N VAL A 227 3.64 7.14 17.45
CA VAL A 227 3.67 5.70 17.17
C VAL A 227 4.71 5.00 18.04
N GLU A 228 4.30 3.92 18.73
CA GLU A 228 5.24 3.05 19.42
C GLU A 228 6.05 2.23 18.39
N VAL A 229 7.36 2.33 18.44
CA VAL A 229 8.29 1.68 17.51
C VAL A 229 9.19 0.68 18.21
N LYS A 230 9.60 -0.37 17.46
CA LYS A 230 10.54 -1.40 17.95
C LYS A 230 11.94 -1.10 17.44
N LYS A 231 12.98 -1.57 18.16
CA LYS A 231 14.36 -1.52 17.68
C LYS A 231 14.50 -2.12 16.27
N GLY A 232 15.18 -1.41 15.38
CA GLY A 232 15.40 -1.79 13.98
C GLY A 232 14.24 -1.49 13.04
N MET A 233 13.10 -1.00 13.54
CA MET A 233 11.94 -0.69 12.71
C MET A 233 12.26 0.45 11.74
N LYS A 234 11.80 0.32 10.49
CA LYS A 234 11.85 1.40 9.51
C LYS A 234 10.83 2.47 9.89
N VAL A 235 11.32 3.70 10.12
CA VAL A 235 10.49 4.85 10.52
C VAL A 235 10.47 5.96 9.49
N GLY A 236 11.31 5.89 8.48
CA GLY A 236 11.36 6.90 7.43
C GLY A 236 12.19 6.46 6.22
N ASP A 237 12.21 7.34 5.23
CA ASP A 237 12.89 7.16 3.96
C ASP A 237 13.39 8.51 3.43
N ILE A 238 14.66 8.61 3.01
CA ILE A 238 15.23 9.79 2.36
C ILE A 238 15.44 9.47 0.89
N ASP A 239 15.01 10.39 0.02
CA ASP A 239 15.22 10.29 -1.41
C ASP A 239 16.41 11.17 -1.81
N PRO A 240 17.54 10.58 -2.26
CA PRO A 240 18.75 11.34 -2.61
C PRO A 240 18.60 12.23 -3.83
N ARG A 241 17.56 11.97 -4.66
CA ARG A 241 17.29 12.82 -5.83
C ARG A 241 16.83 14.22 -5.47
N GLY A 242 16.42 14.46 -4.21
CA GLY A 242 16.05 15.77 -3.68
C GLY A 242 14.76 16.38 -4.26
N LYS A 243 13.99 15.62 -5.04
CA LYS A 243 12.77 16.12 -5.69
C LYS A 243 11.57 16.02 -4.75
N ARG A 244 11.10 17.17 -4.27
CA ARG A 244 9.97 17.26 -3.33
C ARG A 244 8.69 16.62 -3.88
N GLU A 245 8.41 16.76 -5.16
CA GLU A 245 7.24 16.16 -5.82
C GLU A 245 7.16 14.63 -5.67
N HIS A 246 8.31 13.93 -5.61
CA HIS A 246 8.36 12.49 -5.40
C HIS A 246 7.83 12.06 -4.01
N CYS A 247 7.67 13.00 -3.09
CA CYS A 247 7.11 12.71 -1.77
C CYS A 247 5.59 12.55 -1.82
N PHE A 248 4.93 13.25 -2.76
CA PHE A 248 3.48 13.43 -2.85
C PHE A 248 2.85 12.71 -4.05
N THR A 249 3.66 11.99 -4.83
CA THR A 249 3.19 11.26 -6.02
C THR A 249 3.47 9.76 -5.90
N ILE A 250 2.61 8.98 -6.56
CA ILE A 250 2.69 7.52 -6.63
C ILE A 250 3.98 7.12 -7.34
N ALA A 251 4.76 6.24 -6.70
CA ALA A 251 6.04 5.78 -7.23
C ALA A 251 5.87 4.83 -8.42
N ASP A 252 6.92 4.75 -9.25
CA ASP A 252 7.08 3.80 -10.36
C ASP A 252 6.71 2.36 -9.97
N LYS A 253 7.22 1.90 -8.83
CA LYS A 253 6.93 0.56 -8.30
C LYS A 253 5.43 0.35 -8.06
N ALA A 254 4.75 1.29 -7.42
CA ALA A 254 3.33 1.17 -7.14
C ALA A 254 2.48 1.25 -8.43
N ARG A 255 2.93 2.04 -9.43
CA ARG A 255 2.31 2.10 -10.75
C ARG A 255 2.46 0.79 -11.51
N ALA A 256 3.65 0.17 -11.50
CA ALA A 256 3.90 -1.12 -12.15
C ALA A 256 3.04 -2.23 -11.53
N ILE A 257 3.02 -2.31 -10.18
CA ILE A 257 2.18 -3.28 -9.45
C ILE A 257 0.69 -3.07 -9.77
N GLY A 258 0.21 -1.82 -9.78
CA GLY A 258 -1.18 -1.50 -10.15
C GLY A 258 -1.51 -1.92 -11.59
N GLY A 259 -0.54 -1.81 -12.52
CA GLY A 259 -0.67 -2.31 -13.87
C GLY A 259 -0.83 -3.83 -13.92
N GLY A 260 0.02 -4.55 -13.18
CA GLY A 260 -0.05 -6.03 -13.09
C GLY A 260 -1.37 -6.53 -12.47
N VAL A 261 -1.91 -5.81 -11.46
CA VAL A 261 -3.23 -6.16 -10.89
C VAL A 261 -4.33 -5.95 -11.94
N LEU A 262 -4.31 -4.86 -12.68
CA LEU A 262 -5.28 -4.60 -13.76
C LEU A 262 -5.19 -5.68 -14.84
N GLU A 263 -3.98 -6.06 -15.26
CA GLU A 263 -3.75 -7.16 -16.20
C GLU A 263 -4.36 -8.46 -15.69
N ALA A 264 -4.13 -8.83 -14.44
CA ALA A 264 -4.66 -10.04 -13.83
C ALA A 264 -6.21 -10.07 -13.83
N ILE A 265 -6.85 -8.93 -13.55
CA ILE A 265 -8.31 -8.81 -13.59
C ILE A 265 -8.82 -9.01 -15.02
N LEU A 266 -8.23 -8.32 -15.99
CA LEU A 266 -8.62 -8.44 -17.40
C LEU A 266 -8.34 -9.85 -17.94
N TYR A 267 -7.20 -10.45 -17.59
CA TYR A 267 -6.89 -11.84 -17.96
C TYR A 267 -7.95 -12.83 -17.48
N LYS A 268 -8.51 -12.63 -16.29
CA LYS A 268 -9.52 -13.54 -15.72
C LYS A 268 -10.91 -13.32 -16.30
N PHE A 269 -11.34 -12.08 -16.54
CA PHE A 269 -12.73 -11.73 -16.79
C PHE A 269 -13.02 -11.24 -18.22
N ASN A 270 -12.01 -10.98 -19.04
CA ASN A 270 -12.16 -10.54 -20.44
C ASN A 270 -11.92 -11.70 -21.42
N GLN A 271 -12.46 -12.87 -21.10
CA GLN A 271 -12.39 -14.08 -21.95
C GLN A 271 -13.70 -14.28 -22.70
#